data_73e400c775790b49fb81af1ad6fc4e80
#
_entry.id   73e400c775790b49fb81af1ad6fc4e80
#
_cell.length_a   1.000
_cell.length_b   1.000
_cell.length_c   1.000
_cell.angle_alpha   90.00
_cell.angle_beta   90.00
_cell.angle_gamma   90.00
#
_symmetry.space_group_name_H-M   'P 1'
#
loop_
_entity.id
_entity.type
_entity.pdbx_description
1 polymer ?
#
loop_
_entity_poly.entity_id
_entity_poly.type
_entity_poly.pdbx_seq_one_letter_code
_entity_poly.pdbx_strand_id
1 'polypeptide(L)'
;MVITNNAGYPEALVKAVENDSYSRGEGVDRSVTGLLAPPRQAALKEIHGHEIVEDVSDRTYALYGQLVHLLLERAGEQSRNAINEQRLYTEVNGWKISGQTDTLTLTEDQRSWTISDFKFVTSYKFKRSYSGELVMPEEYEQQLNMYGHLLRENGFKVDGLKIVAIYRDWSKMEAKRDKNYPQLGAETHDVPLWSEDKARSFMEERVRLHQAAENDLPECDDSERWAKPDKYALMPNANSARARKLFDSEIDATTWAAANNMKPGWVIEHRKGANVRCENYCPVSEWCDQLKILNAS
;
A
#
# COMPACT_ATOMS: atom_id res chain seq x y z
N MET A 1 -12.06 -18.19 -2.34
CA MET A 1 -11.10 -18.10 -1.22
C MET A 1 -11.57 -18.97 -0.07
N VAL A 2 -10.69 -19.72 0.55
CA VAL A 2 -10.95 -20.60 1.70
C VAL A 2 -10.26 -20.00 2.93
N ILE A 3 -11.00 -19.85 4.03
CA ILE A 3 -10.43 -19.38 5.30
C ILE A 3 -10.15 -20.57 6.19
N THR A 4 -8.93 -20.65 6.74
CA THR A 4 -8.51 -21.65 7.71
C THR A 4 -8.28 -21.02 9.09
N ASN A 5 -8.27 -21.84 10.13
CA ASN A 5 -8.02 -21.39 11.50
C ASN A 5 -6.96 -22.28 12.16
N ASN A 6 -5.76 -22.28 11.62
CA ASN A 6 -4.65 -23.10 12.12
C ASN A 6 -4.16 -22.62 13.50
N ALA A 7 -4.34 -21.34 13.80
CA ALA A 7 -3.96 -20.76 15.09
C ALA A 7 -4.98 -21.07 16.22
N GLY A 8 -6.14 -21.66 15.90
CA GLY A 8 -7.16 -22.00 16.88
C GLY A 8 -7.86 -20.80 17.53
N TYR A 9 -8.07 -19.72 16.78
CA TYR A 9 -8.78 -18.54 17.28
C TYR A 9 -10.24 -18.84 17.62
N PRO A 10 -10.85 -18.11 18.56
CA PRO A 10 -12.27 -18.23 18.88
C PRO A 10 -13.18 -18.02 17.67
N GLU A 11 -14.29 -18.76 17.61
CA GLU A 11 -15.26 -18.73 16.50
C GLU A 11 -15.73 -17.32 16.14
N ALA A 12 -15.90 -16.45 17.14
CA ALA A 12 -16.30 -15.06 16.90
C ALA A 12 -15.29 -14.29 16.03
N LEU A 13 -13.98 -14.53 16.21
CA LEU A 13 -12.93 -13.90 15.40
C LEU A 13 -12.90 -14.50 13.98
N VAL A 14 -13.07 -15.81 13.86
CA VAL A 14 -13.16 -16.49 12.55
C VAL A 14 -14.33 -15.93 11.75
N LYS A 15 -15.51 -15.85 12.36
CA LYS A 15 -16.69 -15.28 11.71
C LYS A 15 -16.54 -13.82 11.34
N ALA A 16 -15.84 -13.02 12.14
CA ALA A 16 -15.55 -11.63 11.79
C ALA A 16 -14.69 -11.50 10.52
N VAL A 17 -13.75 -12.44 10.31
CA VAL A 17 -12.93 -12.51 9.10
C VAL A 17 -13.72 -13.04 7.90
N GLU A 18 -14.54 -14.08 8.10
CA GLU A 18 -15.35 -14.71 7.04
C GLU A 18 -16.45 -13.76 6.53
N ASN A 19 -17.04 -12.96 7.41
CA ASN A 19 -18.13 -12.04 7.09
C ASN A 19 -17.62 -10.64 6.67
N ASP A 20 -16.50 -10.57 5.96
CA ASP A 20 -16.04 -9.33 5.36
C ASP A 20 -17.11 -8.82 4.38
N SER A 21 -17.82 -7.77 4.77
CA SER A 21 -18.93 -7.18 4.01
C SER A 21 -18.48 -6.29 2.84
N TYR A 22 -17.15 -6.18 2.63
CA TYR A 22 -16.65 -5.35 1.54
C TYR A 22 -17.08 -5.89 0.18
N SER A 23 -17.80 -5.06 -0.57
CA SER A 23 -18.19 -5.32 -1.95
C SER A 23 -17.76 -4.15 -2.84
N ARG A 24 -17.24 -4.44 -4.02
CA ARG A 24 -16.96 -3.42 -5.04
C ARG A 24 -18.21 -2.82 -5.67
N GLY A 25 -19.38 -3.41 -5.40
CA GLY A 25 -20.68 -3.04 -6.01
C GLY A 25 -21.08 -3.98 -7.14
N GLU A 26 -22.37 -4.02 -7.43
CA GLU A 26 -22.92 -4.88 -8.48
C GLU A 26 -22.56 -4.35 -9.87
N GLY A 27 -22.13 -5.27 -10.76
CA GLY A 27 -21.74 -4.95 -12.13
C GLY A 27 -20.52 -4.04 -12.24
N VAL A 28 -19.69 -3.98 -11.23
CA VAL A 28 -18.44 -3.21 -11.21
C VAL A 28 -17.27 -4.09 -11.66
N ASP A 29 -16.55 -3.62 -12.68
CA ASP A 29 -15.38 -4.33 -13.20
C ASP A 29 -14.20 -4.23 -12.25
N ARG A 30 -13.89 -3.01 -11.78
CA ARG A 30 -12.81 -2.79 -10.79
C ARG A 30 -13.17 -1.68 -9.80
N SER A 31 -12.60 -1.75 -8.60
CA SER A 31 -12.58 -0.61 -7.67
C SER A 31 -11.31 0.23 -7.88
N VAL A 32 -11.33 1.49 -7.42
CA VAL A 32 -10.15 2.35 -7.41
C VAL A 32 -8.95 1.66 -6.75
N THR A 33 -9.14 1.06 -5.58
CA THR A 33 -8.08 0.29 -4.90
C THR A 33 -7.65 -0.95 -5.68
N GLY A 34 -8.58 -1.59 -6.41
CA GLY A 34 -8.29 -2.72 -7.29
C GLY A 34 -7.42 -2.33 -8.48
N LEU A 35 -7.62 -1.13 -9.04
CA LEU A 35 -6.80 -0.60 -10.14
C LEU A 35 -5.35 -0.27 -9.70
N LEU A 36 -5.10 -0.04 -8.42
CA LEU A 36 -3.74 0.19 -7.89
C LEU A 36 -2.93 -1.12 -7.72
N ALA A 37 -3.61 -2.26 -7.68
CA ALA A 37 -2.91 -3.54 -7.66
C ALA A 37 -2.15 -3.79 -8.98
N PRO A 38 -1.06 -4.57 -8.98
CA PRO A 38 -0.43 -4.98 -10.22
C PRO A 38 -1.43 -5.69 -11.13
N PRO A 39 -1.51 -5.33 -12.43
CA PRO A 39 -2.46 -5.94 -13.37
C PRO A 39 -2.36 -7.46 -13.43
N ARG A 40 -1.14 -8.00 -13.43
CA ARG A 40 -0.88 -9.45 -13.36
C ARG A 40 -1.49 -10.09 -12.12
N GLN A 41 -1.27 -9.49 -10.95
CA GLN A 41 -1.82 -9.99 -9.69
C GLN A 41 -3.35 -9.98 -9.72
N ALA A 42 -3.96 -8.91 -10.25
CA ALA A 42 -5.39 -8.78 -10.36
C ALA A 42 -6.00 -9.84 -11.29
N ALA A 43 -5.40 -10.06 -12.46
CA ALA A 43 -5.85 -11.07 -13.42
C ALA A 43 -5.73 -12.50 -12.86
N LEU A 44 -4.59 -12.85 -12.25
CA LEU A 44 -4.41 -14.14 -11.59
C LEU A 44 -5.39 -14.35 -10.43
N LYS A 45 -5.74 -13.27 -9.71
CA LYS A 45 -6.73 -13.35 -8.63
C LYS A 45 -8.16 -13.59 -9.14
N GLU A 46 -8.53 -13.08 -10.30
CA GLU A 46 -9.83 -13.41 -10.93
C GLU A 46 -9.89 -14.90 -11.34
N ILE A 47 -8.78 -15.45 -11.83
CA ILE A 47 -8.70 -16.86 -12.24
C ILE A 47 -8.68 -17.80 -11.02
N HIS A 48 -7.78 -17.56 -10.08
CA HIS A 48 -7.46 -18.47 -8.96
C HIS A 48 -8.04 -18.06 -7.62
N GLY A 49 -8.85 -16.99 -7.58
CA GLY A 49 -9.38 -16.46 -6.31
C GLY A 49 -10.15 -17.47 -5.47
N HIS A 50 -10.79 -18.45 -6.10
CA HIS A 50 -11.51 -19.54 -5.42
C HIS A 50 -10.57 -20.58 -4.79
N GLU A 51 -9.33 -20.68 -5.27
CA GLU A 51 -8.29 -21.60 -4.79
C GLU A 51 -7.42 -21.00 -3.67
N ILE A 52 -7.43 -19.68 -3.51
CA ILE A 52 -6.64 -18.99 -2.49
C ILE A 52 -7.07 -19.46 -1.09
N VAL A 53 -6.10 -19.93 -0.32
CA VAL A 53 -6.27 -20.30 1.09
C VAL A 53 -5.57 -19.25 1.95
N GLU A 54 -6.31 -18.63 2.88
CA GLU A 54 -5.76 -17.67 3.84
C GLU A 54 -6.11 -18.14 5.27
N ASP A 55 -5.19 -17.95 6.21
CA ASP A 55 -5.49 -18.22 7.61
C ASP A 55 -6.05 -16.99 8.32
N VAL A 56 -6.92 -17.19 9.29
CA VAL A 56 -7.48 -16.08 10.10
C VAL A 56 -6.38 -15.18 10.66
N SER A 57 -5.22 -15.75 11.03
CA SER A 57 -4.08 -14.98 11.55
C SER A 57 -3.56 -13.93 10.59
N ASP A 58 -3.61 -14.18 9.28
CA ASP A 58 -3.13 -13.28 8.25
C ASP A 58 -4.09 -12.10 8.02
N ARG A 59 -5.36 -12.25 8.44
CA ARG A 59 -6.43 -11.28 8.26
C ARG A 59 -6.69 -10.39 9.48
N THR A 60 -6.08 -10.67 10.63
CA THR A 60 -6.33 -9.91 11.88
C THR A 60 -6.05 -8.41 11.75
N TYR A 61 -5.04 -8.02 10.98
CA TYR A 61 -4.74 -6.60 10.74
C TYR A 61 -5.79 -5.90 9.89
N ALA A 62 -6.44 -6.60 8.97
CA ALA A 62 -7.55 -6.04 8.19
C ALA A 62 -8.74 -5.71 9.09
N LEU A 63 -9.03 -6.55 10.09
CA LEU A 63 -10.09 -6.28 11.09
C LEU A 63 -9.84 -4.99 11.88
N TYR A 64 -8.60 -4.69 12.25
CA TYR A 64 -8.31 -3.43 12.94
C TYR A 64 -8.63 -2.22 12.06
N GLY A 65 -8.30 -2.28 10.77
CA GLY A 65 -8.69 -1.25 9.81
C GLY A 65 -10.21 -1.07 9.76
N GLN A 66 -10.95 -2.16 9.58
CA GLN A 66 -12.43 -2.14 9.54
C GLN A 66 -13.05 -1.58 10.82
N LEU A 67 -12.50 -1.91 12.01
CA LEU A 67 -12.97 -1.36 13.28
C LEU A 67 -12.79 0.15 13.36
N VAL A 68 -11.64 0.66 12.90
CA VAL A 68 -11.38 2.11 12.87
C VAL A 68 -12.37 2.80 11.95
N HIS A 69 -12.57 2.28 10.72
CA HIS A 69 -13.53 2.82 9.76
C HIS A 69 -14.95 2.84 10.35
N LEU A 70 -15.42 1.73 10.94
CA LEU A 70 -16.73 1.64 11.57
C LEU A 70 -16.94 2.68 12.69
N LEU A 71 -15.92 2.92 13.51
CA LEU A 71 -16.00 3.92 14.59
C LEU A 71 -16.05 5.35 14.05
N LEU A 72 -15.28 5.63 13.00
CA LEU A 72 -15.22 6.94 12.37
C LEU A 72 -16.49 7.24 11.57
N GLU A 73 -17.04 6.25 10.88
CA GLU A 73 -18.34 6.33 10.22
C GLU A 73 -19.43 6.75 11.20
N ARG A 74 -19.58 6.03 12.32
CA ARG A 74 -20.56 6.35 13.38
C ARG A 74 -20.37 7.75 13.97
N ALA A 75 -19.12 8.19 14.14
CA ALA A 75 -18.82 9.53 14.63
C ALA A 75 -19.19 10.60 13.60
N GLY A 76 -18.95 10.33 12.31
CA GLY A 76 -19.23 11.24 11.21
C GLY A 76 -20.73 11.41 10.90
N GLU A 77 -21.59 10.43 11.21
CA GLU A 77 -23.05 10.54 11.03
C GLU A 77 -23.67 11.74 11.76
N GLN A 78 -22.99 12.26 12.77
CA GLN A 78 -23.44 13.43 13.54
C GLN A 78 -22.99 14.76 12.94
N SER A 79 -22.17 14.76 11.87
CA SER A 79 -21.68 15.98 11.24
C SER A 79 -22.57 16.42 10.08
N ARG A 80 -23.06 17.67 10.13
CA ARG A 80 -23.87 18.26 9.03
C ARG A 80 -23.05 18.61 7.79
N ASN A 81 -21.74 18.70 7.90
CA ASN A 81 -20.83 19.12 6.85
C ASN A 81 -19.92 17.98 6.37
N ALA A 82 -20.28 16.74 6.66
CA ALA A 82 -19.54 15.56 6.21
C ALA A 82 -20.46 14.52 5.56
N ILE A 83 -19.91 13.81 4.59
CA ILE A 83 -20.51 12.63 3.97
C ILE A 83 -19.52 11.50 4.18
N ASN A 84 -19.95 10.39 4.79
CA ASN A 84 -19.08 9.25 5.06
C ASN A 84 -19.43 8.09 4.15
N GLU A 85 -18.43 7.25 3.87
CA GLU A 85 -18.55 6.00 3.11
C GLU A 85 -19.30 6.19 1.78
N GLN A 86 -19.05 7.35 1.11
CA GLN A 86 -19.69 7.67 -0.16
C GLN A 86 -19.12 6.80 -1.28
N ARG A 87 -19.95 5.89 -1.79
CA ARG A 87 -19.62 5.12 -2.98
C ARG A 87 -20.08 5.82 -4.23
N LEU A 88 -19.17 5.96 -5.19
CA LEU A 88 -19.37 6.59 -6.48
C LEU A 88 -18.92 5.68 -7.61
N TYR A 89 -19.41 5.97 -8.80
CA TYR A 89 -19.14 5.19 -10.00
C TYR A 89 -18.80 6.09 -11.17
N THR A 90 -17.95 5.60 -12.06
CA THR A 90 -17.71 6.20 -13.37
C THR A 90 -17.49 5.11 -14.41
N GLU A 91 -17.60 5.44 -15.69
CA GLU A 91 -17.25 4.54 -16.79
C GLU A 91 -15.95 5.00 -17.45
N VAL A 92 -14.99 4.09 -17.58
CA VAL A 92 -13.68 4.37 -18.17
C VAL A 92 -13.36 3.24 -19.16
N ASN A 93 -13.19 3.58 -20.43
CA ASN A 93 -12.90 2.61 -21.50
C ASN A 93 -13.85 1.39 -21.53
N GLY A 94 -15.15 1.62 -21.25
CA GLY A 94 -16.17 0.58 -21.20
C GLY A 94 -16.21 -0.25 -19.92
N TRP A 95 -15.34 0.02 -18.96
CA TRP A 95 -15.40 -0.56 -17.61
C TRP A 95 -16.09 0.36 -16.62
N LYS A 96 -16.94 -0.22 -15.79
CA LYS A 96 -17.55 0.45 -14.63
C LYS A 96 -16.59 0.39 -13.45
N ILE A 97 -16.11 1.55 -13.04
CA ILE A 97 -15.19 1.71 -11.92
C ILE A 97 -15.95 2.24 -10.71
N SER A 98 -15.71 1.68 -9.53
CA SER A 98 -16.24 2.21 -8.27
C SER A 98 -15.14 2.69 -7.34
N GLY A 99 -15.48 3.68 -6.52
CA GLY A 99 -14.66 4.13 -5.41
C GLY A 99 -15.53 4.47 -4.20
N GLN A 100 -15.08 4.12 -3.03
CA GLN A 100 -15.73 4.49 -1.78
C GLN A 100 -14.75 5.35 -0.98
N THR A 101 -15.15 6.59 -0.72
CA THR A 101 -14.35 7.53 0.07
C THR A 101 -14.74 7.41 1.54
N ASP A 102 -13.76 7.47 2.44
CA ASP A 102 -14.04 7.35 3.87
C ASP A 102 -14.85 8.56 4.37
N THR A 103 -14.36 9.76 4.14
CA THR A 103 -15.06 10.99 4.54
C THR A 103 -14.83 12.12 3.53
N LEU A 104 -15.92 12.78 3.16
CA LEU A 104 -15.92 14.05 2.45
C LEU A 104 -16.32 15.15 3.42
N THR A 105 -15.49 16.17 3.56
CA THR A 105 -15.81 17.33 4.41
C THR A 105 -16.00 18.56 3.53
N LEU A 106 -17.12 19.26 3.72
CA LEU A 106 -17.39 20.50 3.02
C LEU A 106 -16.44 21.59 3.51
N THR A 107 -15.83 22.33 2.58
CA THR A 107 -14.93 23.46 2.90
C THR A 107 -15.67 24.58 3.63
N GLU A 108 -14.96 25.48 4.30
CA GLU A 108 -15.55 26.59 5.07
C GLU A 108 -16.42 27.50 4.21
N ASP A 109 -16.05 27.71 2.94
CA ASP A 109 -16.82 28.49 1.99
C ASP A 109 -18.04 27.76 1.41
N GLN A 110 -18.25 26.50 1.80
CA GLN A 110 -19.33 25.61 1.39
C GLN A 110 -19.44 25.40 -0.13
N ARG A 111 -18.33 25.49 -0.86
CA ARG A 111 -18.31 25.38 -2.33
C ARG A 111 -17.62 24.16 -2.87
N SER A 112 -16.79 23.52 -2.06
CA SER A 112 -15.98 22.38 -2.48
C SER A 112 -15.80 21.38 -1.34
N TRP A 113 -15.24 20.23 -1.65
CA TRP A 113 -15.07 19.12 -0.75
C TRP A 113 -13.61 18.76 -0.58
N THR A 114 -13.22 18.43 0.64
CA THR A 114 -11.95 17.79 0.96
C THR A 114 -12.19 16.31 1.20
N ILE A 115 -11.43 15.45 0.53
CA ILE A 115 -11.43 14.00 0.76
C ILE A 115 -10.46 13.72 1.90
N SER A 116 -10.92 13.01 2.93
CA SER A 116 -10.07 12.46 3.98
C SER A 116 -10.15 10.93 3.96
N ASP A 117 -8.99 10.28 3.91
CA ASP A 117 -8.86 8.83 3.89
C ASP A 117 -8.06 8.40 5.13
N PHE A 118 -8.62 7.46 5.90
CA PHE A 118 -8.05 7.02 7.16
C PHE A 118 -7.16 5.79 6.96
N LYS A 119 -5.92 5.87 7.45
CA LYS A 119 -4.95 4.78 7.34
C LYS A 119 -4.51 4.31 8.73
N PHE A 120 -4.90 3.10 9.11
CA PHE A 120 -4.43 2.46 10.33
C PHE A 120 -3.13 1.69 10.05
N VAL A 121 -1.99 2.33 10.29
CA VAL A 121 -0.68 1.90 9.82
C VAL A 121 0.39 1.94 10.91
N THR A 122 1.56 1.37 10.63
CA THR A 122 2.75 1.60 11.47
C THR A 122 3.34 2.98 11.20
N SER A 123 3.95 3.55 12.21
CA SER A 123 4.68 4.83 12.15
C SER A 123 5.78 4.84 11.07
N TYR A 124 6.30 3.66 10.73
CA TYR A 124 7.28 3.48 9.65
C TYR A 124 6.77 3.93 8.27
N LYS A 125 5.46 3.87 8.02
CA LYS A 125 4.87 4.24 6.72
C LYS A 125 4.95 5.75 6.43
N PHE A 126 5.05 6.58 7.48
CA PHE A 126 5.08 8.04 7.40
C PHE A 126 6.37 8.58 8.01
N LYS A 127 7.50 8.13 7.47
CA LYS A 127 8.80 8.61 7.91
C LYS A 127 9.10 10.02 7.37
N ARG A 128 9.88 10.75 8.15
CA ARG A 128 10.52 11.97 7.66
C ARG A 128 11.92 11.62 7.16
N SER A 129 12.28 12.20 6.02
CA SER A 129 13.65 12.15 5.50
C SER A 129 14.61 12.91 6.45
N TYR A 130 15.91 12.81 6.20
CA TYR A 130 16.90 13.60 6.93
C TYR A 130 16.67 15.11 6.80
N SER A 131 16.09 15.57 5.69
CA SER A 131 15.69 16.96 5.47
C SER A 131 14.38 17.35 6.19
N GLY A 132 13.71 16.40 6.87
CA GLY A 132 12.43 16.62 7.55
C GLY A 132 11.21 16.50 6.64
N GLU A 133 11.43 16.20 5.35
CA GLU A 133 10.36 16.01 4.36
C GLU A 133 9.63 14.69 4.62
N LEU A 134 8.30 14.73 4.58
CA LEU A 134 7.46 13.54 4.73
C LEU A 134 7.59 12.65 3.51
N VAL A 135 7.92 11.39 3.73
CA VAL A 135 7.88 10.34 2.70
C VAL A 135 6.62 9.51 2.91
N MET A 136 5.65 9.74 2.04
CA MET A 136 4.38 9.01 2.02
C MET A 136 4.37 8.00 0.88
N PRO A 137 3.75 6.82 1.03
CA PRO A 137 3.59 5.88 -0.07
C PRO A 137 2.86 6.52 -1.26
N GLU A 138 3.41 6.41 -2.45
CA GLU A 138 2.86 6.98 -3.69
C GLU A 138 1.44 6.46 -3.97
N GLU A 139 1.17 5.21 -3.60
CA GLU A 139 -0.14 4.58 -3.75
C GLU A 139 -1.27 5.36 -3.05
N TYR A 140 -0.98 6.11 -1.99
CA TYR A 140 -1.98 6.93 -1.29
C TYR A 140 -2.31 8.21 -2.08
N GLU A 141 -1.30 8.84 -2.68
CA GLU A 141 -1.51 9.97 -3.58
C GLU A 141 -2.33 9.55 -4.81
N GLN A 142 -1.97 8.41 -5.41
CA GLN A 142 -2.68 7.83 -6.56
C GLN A 142 -4.14 7.50 -6.20
N GLN A 143 -4.38 6.84 -5.07
CA GLN A 143 -5.71 6.48 -4.60
C GLN A 143 -6.62 7.69 -4.44
N LEU A 144 -6.16 8.70 -3.70
CA LEU A 144 -6.95 9.89 -3.42
C LEU A 144 -7.22 10.72 -4.67
N ASN A 145 -6.27 10.80 -5.60
CA ASN A 145 -6.48 11.52 -6.85
C ASN A 145 -7.45 10.79 -7.79
N MET A 146 -7.48 9.45 -7.79
CA MET A 146 -8.53 8.70 -8.49
C MET A 146 -9.91 8.90 -7.84
N TYR A 147 -10.00 8.95 -6.51
CA TYR A 147 -11.25 9.34 -5.84
C TYR A 147 -11.66 10.77 -6.19
N GLY A 148 -10.71 11.70 -6.24
CA GLY A 148 -10.95 13.08 -6.68
C GLY A 148 -11.53 13.15 -8.09
N HIS A 149 -11.03 12.32 -9.01
CA HIS A 149 -11.57 12.20 -10.36
C HIS A 149 -13.00 11.65 -10.34
N LEU A 150 -13.25 10.54 -9.64
CA LEU A 150 -14.61 10.00 -9.49
C LEU A 150 -15.61 11.04 -8.98
N LEU A 151 -15.22 11.79 -7.94
CA LEU A 151 -16.07 12.83 -7.37
C LEU A 151 -16.41 13.91 -8.39
N ARG A 152 -15.43 14.37 -9.16
CA ARG A 152 -15.65 15.39 -10.20
C ARG A 152 -16.59 14.90 -11.29
N GLU A 153 -16.43 13.66 -11.76
CA GLU A 153 -17.35 13.03 -12.72
C GLU A 153 -18.79 12.91 -12.17
N ASN A 154 -18.96 12.87 -10.84
CA ASN A 154 -20.25 12.86 -10.17
C ASN A 154 -20.72 14.26 -9.71
N GLY A 155 -20.11 15.32 -10.21
CA GLY A 155 -20.55 16.71 -9.98
C GLY A 155 -20.05 17.36 -8.70
N PHE A 156 -19.15 16.73 -7.95
CA PHE A 156 -18.52 17.31 -6.78
C PHE A 156 -17.31 18.16 -7.16
N LYS A 157 -17.18 19.34 -6.59
CA LYS A 157 -15.96 20.13 -6.69
C LYS A 157 -15.00 19.69 -5.57
N VAL A 158 -13.83 19.18 -5.95
CA VAL A 158 -12.80 18.73 -5.00
C VAL A 158 -11.67 19.76 -4.94
N ASP A 159 -11.31 20.17 -3.72
CA ASP A 159 -10.33 21.22 -3.46
C ASP A 159 -9.18 20.78 -2.57
N GLY A 160 -9.32 19.65 -1.86
CA GLY A 160 -8.29 19.12 -0.99
C GLY A 160 -8.34 17.61 -0.85
N LEU A 161 -7.16 17.04 -0.61
CA LEU A 161 -6.96 15.63 -0.34
C LEU A 161 -6.14 15.48 0.93
N LYS A 162 -6.56 14.61 1.84
CA LYS A 162 -5.88 14.37 3.13
C LYS A 162 -5.78 12.89 3.44
N ILE A 163 -4.63 12.47 3.95
CA ILE A 163 -4.48 11.20 4.66
C ILE A 163 -4.49 11.48 6.16
N VAL A 164 -5.32 10.76 6.89
CA VAL A 164 -5.31 10.74 8.35
C VAL A 164 -4.66 9.44 8.79
N ALA A 165 -3.37 9.51 9.13
CA ALA A 165 -2.61 8.37 9.59
C ALA A 165 -2.84 8.15 11.09
N ILE A 166 -3.34 6.97 11.46
CA ILE A 166 -3.52 6.51 12.84
C ILE A 166 -2.46 5.43 13.09
N TYR A 167 -1.51 5.72 13.98
CA TYR A 167 -0.34 4.87 14.17
C TYR A 167 -0.58 3.81 15.24
N ARG A 168 -0.70 2.54 14.82
CA ARG A 168 -0.94 1.40 15.71
C ARG A 168 0.22 1.04 16.65
N ASP A 169 1.41 1.53 16.33
CA ASP A 169 2.67 1.29 17.07
C ASP A 169 3.25 2.57 17.70
N TRP A 170 2.46 3.65 17.75
CA TRP A 170 2.94 4.91 18.27
C TRP A 170 3.41 4.83 19.74
N SER A 171 4.53 5.44 20.02
CA SER A 171 5.12 5.48 21.34
C SER A 171 5.45 6.92 21.77
N LYS A 172 4.87 7.34 22.88
CA LYS A 172 5.18 8.65 23.50
C LYS A 172 6.65 8.80 23.88
N MET A 173 7.34 7.70 24.19
CA MET A 173 8.76 7.71 24.51
C MET A 173 9.61 7.95 23.27
N GLU A 174 9.29 7.29 22.15
CA GLU A 174 9.99 7.47 20.89
C GLU A 174 9.77 8.90 20.35
N ALA A 175 8.55 9.43 20.42
CA ALA A 175 8.25 10.80 20.02
C ALA A 175 9.09 11.85 20.79
N LYS A 176 9.37 11.61 22.07
CA LYS A 176 10.26 12.48 22.86
C LYS A 176 11.74 12.34 22.50
N ARG A 177 12.15 11.15 22.03
CA ARG A 177 13.55 10.82 21.74
C ARG A 177 13.97 11.22 20.33
N ASP A 178 13.07 11.05 19.36
CA ASP A 178 13.34 11.28 17.95
C ASP A 178 12.30 12.24 17.34
N LYS A 179 12.77 13.41 16.91
CA LYS A 179 11.93 14.43 16.25
C LYS A 179 11.43 14.01 14.86
N ASN A 180 12.07 13.02 14.24
CA ASN A 180 11.64 12.48 12.93
C ASN A 180 10.58 11.37 13.08
N TYR A 181 10.36 10.89 14.32
CA TYR A 181 9.25 10.00 14.63
C TYR A 181 7.94 10.80 14.73
N PRO A 182 6.79 10.24 14.34
CA PRO A 182 5.50 10.91 14.49
C PRO A 182 5.28 11.45 15.89
N GLN A 183 4.96 12.74 16.01
CA GLN A 183 4.85 13.39 17.31
C GLN A 183 3.51 13.13 18.01
N LEU A 184 2.50 12.73 17.25
CA LEU A 184 1.16 12.39 17.74
C LEU A 184 0.80 10.96 17.32
N GLY A 185 -0.15 10.34 18.05
CA GLY A 185 -0.67 9.01 17.73
C GLY A 185 -1.54 8.97 16.45
N ALA A 186 -1.99 10.15 16.02
CA ALA A 186 -2.60 10.34 14.70
C ALA A 186 -2.16 11.69 14.13
N GLU A 187 -1.88 11.72 12.84
CA GLU A 187 -1.46 12.95 12.13
C GLU A 187 -2.23 13.05 10.81
N THR A 188 -2.55 14.29 10.42
CA THR A 188 -3.19 14.57 9.13
C THR A 188 -2.15 15.15 8.17
N HIS A 189 -2.10 14.60 6.97
CA HIS A 189 -1.14 14.99 5.93
C HIS A 189 -1.90 15.41 4.68
N ASP A 190 -1.59 16.61 4.17
CA ASP A 190 -2.10 17.04 2.88
C ASP A 190 -1.45 16.23 1.75
N VAL A 191 -2.27 15.89 0.74
CA VAL A 191 -1.86 15.15 -0.45
C VAL A 191 -1.96 16.08 -1.66
N PRO A 192 -0.95 16.10 -2.54
CA PRO A 192 -1.02 16.91 -3.75
C PRO A 192 -2.25 16.58 -4.60
N LEU A 193 -3.03 17.59 -4.91
CA LEU A 193 -4.19 17.43 -5.79
C LEU A 193 -3.73 17.57 -7.26
N TRP A 194 -3.96 16.51 -8.05
CA TRP A 194 -3.64 16.53 -9.48
C TRP A 194 -4.65 17.36 -10.29
N SER A 195 -4.20 17.84 -11.44
CA SER A 195 -5.11 18.37 -12.45
C SER A 195 -6.12 17.28 -12.89
N GLU A 196 -7.27 17.71 -13.38
CA GLU A 196 -8.29 16.78 -13.89
C GLU A 196 -7.73 15.88 -15.00
N ASP A 197 -6.97 16.45 -15.93
CA ASP A 197 -6.37 15.71 -17.04
C ASP A 197 -5.36 14.67 -16.55
N LYS A 198 -4.52 15.00 -15.56
CA LYS A 198 -3.58 14.02 -14.97
C LYS A 198 -4.31 12.87 -14.30
N ALA A 199 -5.33 13.16 -13.49
CA ALA A 199 -6.09 12.14 -12.76
C ALA A 199 -6.88 11.24 -13.70
N ARG A 200 -7.51 11.82 -14.74
CA ARG A 200 -8.20 11.09 -15.81
C ARG A 200 -7.24 10.18 -16.56
N SER A 201 -6.16 10.72 -17.12
CA SER A 201 -5.19 9.94 -17.89
C SER A 201 -4.57 8.81 -17.07
N PHE A 202 -4.31 9.04 -15.78
CA PHE A 202 -3.83 7.98 -14.89
C PHE A 202 -4.85 6.86 -14.73
N MET A 203 -6.12 7.19 -14.49
CA MET A 203 -7.19 6.18 -14.36
C MET A 203 -7.41 5.42 -15.67
N GLU A 204 -7.45 6.10 -16.81
CA GLU A 204 -7.57 5.49 -18.13
C GLU A 204 -6.42 4.51 -18.40
N GLU A 205 -5.19 4.90 -18.08
CA GLU A 205 -4.03 4.03 -18.24
C GLU A 205 -4.10 2.80 -17.32
N ARG A 206 -4.49 2.97 -16.05
CA ARG A 206 -4.67 1.82 -15.15
C ARG A 206 -5.73 0.86 -15.67
N VAL A 207 -6.87 1.38 -16.15
CA VAL A 207 -7.94 0.54 -16.75
C VAL A 207 -7.39 -0.20 -17.97
N ARG A 208 -6.70 0.49 -18.88
CA ARG A 208 -6.11 -0.11 -20.08
C ARG A 208 -5.15 -1.27 -19.75
N LEU A 209 -4.28 -1.06 -18.74
CA LEU A 209 -3.34 -2.08 -18.29
C LEU A 209 -4.05 -3.32 -17.72
N HIS A 210 -5.11 -3.12 -16.93
CA HIS A 210 -5.90 -4.22 -16.39
C HIS A 210 -6.70 -4.96 -17.46
N GLN A 211 -7.26 -4.24 -18.46
CA GLN A 211 -7.93 -4.86 -19.60
C GLN A 211 -6.97 -5.70 -20.44
N ALA A 212 -5.78 -5.19 -20.70
CA ALA A 212 -4.74 -5.94 -21.41
C ALA A 212 -4.37 -7.23 -20.68
N ALA A 213 -4.29 -7.18 -19.35
CA ALA A 213 -3.92 -8.32 -18.51
C ALA A 213 -4.93 -9.47 -18.51
N GLU A 214 -6.18 -9.25 -18.97
CA GLU A 214 -7.17 -10.31 -19.13
C GLU A 214 -6.82 -11.27 -20.28
N ASN A 215 -6.08 -10.79 -21.27
CA ASN A 215 -5.69 -11.57 -22.44
C ASN A 215 -4.23 -12.00 -22.43
N ASP A 216 -3.35 -11.16 -21.90
CA ASP A 216 -1.92 -11.39 -21.83
C ASP A 216 -1.38 -10.85 -20.48
N LEU A 217 -0.87 -11.75 -19.66
CA LEU A 217 -0.38 -11.43 -18.31
C LEU A 217 0.93 -10.61 -18.39
N PRO A 218 0.90 -9.28 -18.15
CA PRO A 218 2.12 -8.49 -18.18
C PRO A 218 3.06 -8.90 -17.05
N GLU A 219 4.35 -8.67 -17.21
CA GLU A 219 5.26 -8.81 -16.08
C GLU A 219 5.06 -7.68 -15.07
N CYS A 220 5.09 -8.03 -13.77
CA CYS A 220 5.19 -7.03 -12.73
C CYS A 220 6.57 -6.38 -12.79
N ASP A 221 6.64 -5.06 -12.75
CA ASP A 221 7.90 -4.33 -12.69
C ASP A 221 8.54 -4.39 -11.28
N ASP A 222 9.72 -3.80 -11.13
CA ASP A 222 10.46 -3.80 -9.86
C ASP A 222 9.68 -3.11 -8.73
N SER A 223 8.96 -2.05 -9.02
CA SER A 223 8.16 -1.33 -8.03
C SER A 223 6.95 -2.15 -7.59
N GLU A 224 6.28 -2.81 -8.53
CA GLU A 224 5.15 -3.69 -8.28
C GLU A 224 5.54 -4.94 -7.48
N ARG A 225 6.77 -5.45 -7.67
CA ARG A 225 7.31 -6.58 -6.90
C ARG A 225 7.89 -6.16 -5.55
N TRP A 226 8.05 -4.86 -5.28
CA TRP A 226 8.87 -4.32 -4.18
C TRP A 226 10.27 -4.90 -4.20
N ALA A 227 10.86 -4.94 -5.39
CA ALA A 227 12.16 -5.54 -5.63
C ALA A 227 13.25 -4.80 -4.85
N LYS A 228 14.06 -5.56 -4.15
CA LYS A 228 15.27 -5.09 -3.49
C LYS A 228 16.46 -5.63 -4.26
N PRO A 229 17.40 -4.80 -4.70
CA PRO A 229 18.58 -5.25 -5.41
C PRO A 229 19.52 -6.01 -4.47
N ASP A 230 20.42 -6.78 -5.08
CA ASP A 230 21.54 -7.38 -4.38
C ASP A 230 22.36 -6.34 -3.62
N LYS A 231 22.91 -6.74 -2.49
CA LYS A 231 23.82 -5.92 -1.70
C LYS A 231 25.06 -6.71 -1.32
N TYR A 232 26.18 -6.03 -1.28
CA TYR A 232 27.46 -6.57 -0.86
C TYR A 232 27.82 -5.98 0.50
N ALA A 233 27.67 -6.79 1.54
CA ALA A 233 27.87 -6.38 2.91
C ALA A 233 29.34 -6.53 3.31
N LEU A 234 30.04 -5.42 3.53
CA LEU A 234 31.40 -5.46 4.02
C LEU A 234 31.39 -5.75 5.53
N MET A 235 31.79 -6.96 5.89
CA MET A 235 31.81 -7.47 7.25
C MET A 235 33.19 -7.23 7.87
N PRO A 236 33.31 -6.77 9.12
CA PRO A 236 34.59 -6.60 9.80
C PRO A 236 35.39 -7.91 9.92
N ASN A 237 34.70 -9.04 10.02
CA ASN A 237 35.25 -10.41 9.96
C ASN A 237 34.08 -11.38 9.67
N ALA A 238 34.39 -12.64 9.37
CA ALA A 238 33.42 -13.67 9.04
C ALA A 238 32.37 -13.96 10.14
N ASN A 239 32.66 -13.64 11.40
CA ASN A 239 31.76 -13.89 12.54
C ASN A 239 30.98 -12.63 12.97
N SER A 240 31.10 -11.54 12.25
CA SER A 240 30.42 -10.28 12.61
C SER A 240 28.93 -10.38 12.32
N ALA A 241 28.08 -10.00 13.28
CA ALA A 241 26.64 -9.96 13.12
C ALA A 241 26.15 -8.75 12.31
N ARG A 242 26.98 -7.71 12.16
CA ARG A 242 26.60 -6.46 11.46
C ARG A 242 27.66 -6.08 10.43
N ALA A 243 27.19 -5.70 9.25
CA ALA A 243 28.04 -5.10 8.24
C ALA A 243 28.57 -3.74 8.69
N ARG A 244 29.81 -3.44 8.33
CA ARG A 244 30.41 -2.11 8.46
C ARG A 244 29.73 -1.13 7.51
N LYS A 245 29.47 -1.58 6.27
CA LYS A 245 28.82 -0.82 5.21
C LYS A 245 28.22 -1.76 4.16
N LEU A 246 27.17 -1.31 3.48
CA LEU A 246 26.55 -2.00 2.35
C LEU A 246 26.90 -1.29 1.06
N PHE A 247 27.11 -2.06 -0.01
CA PHE A 247 27.45 -1.58 -1.34
C PHE A 247 26.56 -2.23 -2.40
N ASP A 248 26.49 -1.62 -3.58
CA ASP A 248 25.73 -2.13 -4.72
C ASP A 248 26.57 -3.09 -5.58
N SER A 249 27.88 -3.10 -5.40
CA SER A 249 28.78 -4.04 -6.07
C SER A 249 29.89 -4.54 -5.13
N GLU A 250 30.43 -5.72 -5.43
CA GLU A 250 31.59 -6.29 -4.74
C GLU A 250 32.85 -5.44 -4.95
N ILE A 251 32.98 -4.86 -6.14
CA ILE A 251 34.11 -3.99 -6.50
C ILE A 251 34.12 -2.75 -5.63
N ASP A 252 32.95 -2.10 -5.43
CA ASP A 252 32.84 -0.92 -4.56
C ASP A 252 33.17 -1.26 -3.12
N ALA A 253 32.71 -2.41 -2.63
CA ALA A 253 33.00 -2.88 -1.28
C ALA A 253 34.51 -3.10 -1.07
N THR A 254 35.17 -3.77 -2.03
CA THR A 254 36.59 -4.03 -2.02
C THR A 254 37.42 -2.74 -2.09
N THR A 255 37.07 -1.86 -3.02
CA THR A 255 37.73 -0.56 -3.19
C THR A 255 37.61 0.30 -1.93
N TRP A 256 36.43 0.33 -1.33
CA TRP A 256 36.22 1.08 -0.10
C TRP A 256 37.02 0.50 1.08
N ALA A 257 37.09 -0.84 1.21
CA ALA A 257 37.84 -1.51 2.25
C ALA A 257 39.34 -1.16 2.17
N ALA A 258 39.90 -1.16 0.97
CA ALA A 258 41.29 -0.79 0.72
C ALA A 258 41.56 0.69 1.04
N ALA A 259 40.68 1.60 0.58
CA ALA A 259 40.83 3.03 0.79
C ALA A 259 40.66 3.46 2.27
N ASN A 260 39.93 2.68 3.08
CA ASN A 260 39.69 2.97 4.48
C ASN A 260 40.56 2.14 5.46
N ASN A 261 41.63 1.51 4.97
CA ASN A 261 42.59 0.76 5.75
C ASN A 261 41.91 -0.26 6.70
N MET A 262 40.96 -1.00 6.19
CA MET A 262 40.26 -2.04 6.97
C MET A 262 41.31 -3.06 7.50
N LYS A 263 41.15 -3.43 8.78
CA LYS A 263 42.04 -4.46 9.36
C LYS A 263 41.91 -5.77 8.61
N PRO A 264 43.01 -6.53 8.42
CA PRO A 264 42.97 -7.86 7.79
C PRO A 264 41.88 -8.75 8.44
N GLY A 265 41.24 -9.57 7.62
CA GLY A 265 40.21 -10.49 8.09
C GLY A 265 38.76 -10.06 7.76
N TRP A 266 38.59 -8.88 7.13
CA TRP A 266 37.26 -8.51 6.60
C TRP A 266 36.85 -9.45 5.47
N VAL A 267 35.55 -9.63 5.29
CA VAL A 267 34.94 -10.43 4.21
C VAL A 267 33.79 -9.67 3.59
N ILE A 268 33.45 -10.01 2.36
CA ILE A 268 32.25 -9.52 1.69
C ILE A 268 31.21 -10.64 1.70
N GLU A 269 30.05 -10.36 2.23
CA GLU A 269 28.89 -11.23 2.21
C GLU A 269 27.94 -10.73 1.11
N HIS A 270 27.71 -11.55 0.09
CA HIS A 270 26.69 -11.27 -0.91
C HIS A 270 25.32 -11.53 -0.30
N ARG A 271 24.49 -10.51 -0.29
CA ARG A 271 23.08 -10.55 0.14
C ARG A 271 22.21 -10.46 -1.09
N LYS A 272 21.65 -11.62 -1.49
CA LYS A 272 20.75 -11.69 -2.63
C LYS A 272 19.58 -10.73 -2.42
N GLY A 273 19.16 -10.06 -3.48
CA GLY A 273 17.96 -9.25 -3.54
C GLY A 273 16.71 -10.08 -3.27
N ALA A 274 15.59 -9.42 -3.11
CA ALA A 274 14.33 -10.09 -2.81
C ALA A 274 13.18 -9.42 -3.58
N ASN A 275 12.21 -10.20 -4.01
CA ASN A 275 10.93 -9.70 -4.53
C ASN A 275 9.90 -9.73 -3.40
N VAL A 276 9.99 -8.75 -2.48
CA VAL A 276 9.33 -8.78 -1.17
C VAL A 276 7.82 -8.98 -1.27
N ARG A 277 7.15 -8.32 -2.22
CA ARG A 277 5.71 -8.53 -2.43
C ARG A 277 5.42 -9.95 -2.88
N CYS A 278 6.16 -10.47 -3.86
CA CYS A 278 5.93 -11.79 -4.41
C CYS A 278 6.12 -12.90 -3.38
N GLU A 279 7.15 -12.77 -2.55
CA GLU A 279 7.54 -13.78 -1.56
C GLU A 279 6.65 -13.80 -0.32
N ASN A 280 6.07 -12.63 0.08
CA ASN A 280 5.43 -12.50 1.38
C ASN A 280 3.99 -11.97 1.35
N TYR A 281 3.56 -11.33 0.25
CA TYR A 281 2.30 -10.57 0.23
C TYR A 281 1.43 -10.82 -1.00
N CYS A 282 1.94 -11.52 -2.01
CA CYS A 282 1.17 -11.77 -3.23
C CYS A 282 0.31 -13.04 -3.04
N PRO A 283 -1.03 -12.92 -2.99
CA PRO A 283 -1.89 -14.07 -2.72
C PRO A 283 -1.94 -15.06 -3.89
N VAL A 284 -1.38 -14.69 -5.04
CA VAL A 284 -1.36 -15.53 -6.26
C VAL A 284 0.06 -15.94 -6.66
N SER A 285 1.02 -15.85 -5.75
CA SER A 285 2.43 -16.19 -6.00
C SER A 285 2.63 -17.64 -6.46
N GLU A 286 1.80 -18.56 -5.98
CA GLU A 286 1.83 -19.98 -6.33
C GLU A 286 1.59 -20.23 -7.84
N TRP A 287 0.70 -19.45 -8.44
CA TRP A 287 0.34 -19.57 -9.86
C TRP A 287 1.18 -18.67 -10.78
N CYS A 288 2.08 -17.85 -10.21
CA CYS A 288 2.85 -16.87 -10.95
C CYS A 288 4.11 -17.47 -11.59
N ASP A 289 4.12 -17.61 -12.93
CA ASP A 289 5.26 -18.08 -13.70
C ASP A 289 6.45 -17.10 -13.68
N GLN A 290 6.19 -15.78 -13.68
CA GLN A 290 7.25 -14.78 -13.51
C GLN A 290 8.06 -15.03 -12.21
N LEU A 291 7.40 -15.30 -11.09
CA LEU A 291 8.09 -15.58 -9.84
C LEU A 291 8.90 -16.87 -9.92
N LYS A 292 8.37 -17.91 -10.60
CA LYS A 292 9.08 -19.17 -10.80
C LYS A 292 10.37 -18.98 -11.61
N ILE A 293 10.32 -18.15 -12.64
CA ILE A 293 11.49 -17.79 -13.47
C ILE A 293 12.51 -17.01 -12.63
N LEU A 294 12.07 -15.99 -11.89
CA LEU A 294 12.93 -15.17 -11.03
C LEU A 294 13.64 -15.98 -9.92
N ASN A 295 12.99 -17.03 -9.41
CA ASN A 295 13.57 -17.90 -8.39
C ASN A 295 14.55 -18.94 -8.97
N ALA A 296 14.46 -19.21 -10.27
CA ALA A 296 15.35 -20.15 -10.96
C ALA A 296 16.66 -19.50 -11.46
N SER A 297 16.72 -18.18 -11.51
CA SER A 297 17.88 -17.35 -11.88
C SER A 297 18.67 -16.88 -10.65
#